data_d6725308f0e0f7a2e070b4d7e1f87c83
#
_entry.id   d6725308f0e0f7a2e070b4d7e1f87c83
#
_cell.length_a   1.000
_cell.length_b   1.000
_cell.length_c   1.000
_cell.angle_alpha   90.00
_cell.angle_beta   90.00
_cell.angle_gamma   90.00
#
_symmetry.space_group_name_H-M   'P 1'
#
loop_
_entity.id
_entity.type
_entity.pdbx_description
1 polymer ?
#
loop_
_entity_poly.entity_id
_entity_poly.type
_entity_poly.pdbx_seq_one_letter_code
_entity_poly.pdbx_strand_id
1 'polypeptide(L)'
;MSQRILISGSVAYDTIMVFDGHFKDHILPDRVHMLNVAFLTPRLKREFGGCAANIAYTLRALGGEPVILATVGQDGREYLDRLTRLQIDTSHVRMLTDHYTAQAFITTDMADNQITAFHPGAMSQAHQVSVPAGAAAFGIVAPNGKDAMLGHAREFKANAVPFLFDPGQGLPMFDGEELRALISDASAVAVNDYEASMLSDKTGWNEAEIAGRVKALIVTRGAQGSQVWVDGDCQTIAAAPIREALDPTGCGDAYRGGLLYGLSQEWDWVRAARLGSVMGAIKIEQQGAQNHTISRDDVARRHEQAYAVRPW
;
A
#
# COMPACT_ATOMS: atom_id res chain seq x y z
N MET A 1 19.29 -12.00 12.32
CA MET A 1 19.44 -11.68 10.88
C MET A 1 18.13 -11.06 10.45
N SER A 2 18.17 -9.95 9.69
CA SER A 2 16.93 -9.39 9.16
C SER A 2 16.27 -10.42 8.24
N GLN A 3 14.97 -10.61 8.40
CA GLN A 3 14.24 -11.59 7.61
C GLN A 3 13.67 -10.90 6.37
N ARG A 4 13.85 -11.49 5.19
CA ARG A 4 13.34 -10.96 3.94
C ARG A 4 11.81 -10.92 3.94
N ILE A 5 11.24 -9.84 3.43
CA ILE A 5 9.81 -9.64 3.25
C ILE A 5 9.50 -9.59 1.75
N LEU A 6 8.68 -10.53 1.28
CA LEU A 6 8.20 -10.54 -0.11
C LEU A 6 6.99 -9.62 -0.25
N ILE A 7 7.05 -8.68 -1.19
CA ILE A 7 6.00 -7.68 -1.38
C ILE A 7 5.43 -7.83 -2.80
N SER A 8 4.31 -8.54 -2.91
CA SER A 8 3.50 -8.56 -4.11
C SER A 8 2.60 -7.34 -4.14
N GLY A 9 2.71 -6.53 -5.20
CA GLY A 9 1.91 -5.32 -5.36
C GLY A 9 2.38 -4.49 -6.56
N SER A 10 1.74 -3.35 -6.78
CA SER A 10 2.04 -2.47 -7.90
C SER A 10 3.35 -1.71 -7.74
N VAL A 11 4.00 -1.48 -8.89
CA VAL A 11 5.02 -0.45 -9.11
C VAL A 11 4.43 0.49 -10.17
N ALA A 12 4.21 1.75 -9.84
CA ALA A 12 3.47 2.68 -10.69
C ALA A 12 4.03 4.10 -10.61
N TYR A 13 3.72 4.91 -11.60
CA TYR A 13 3.94 6.35 -11.55
C TYR A 13 2.64 7.08 -11.22
N ASP A 14 2.74 8.19 -10.50
CA ASP A 14 1.67 9.15 -10.29
C ASP A 14 2.02 10.44 -11.04
N THR A 15 1.34 10.70 -12.15
CA THR A 15 1.49 11.93 -12.93
C THR A 15 0.42 12.91 -12.50
N ILE A 16 0.85 13.92 -11.75
CA ILE A 16 -0.01 14.92 -11.14
C ILE A 16 0.08 16.21 -11.96
N MET A 17 -1.06 16.65 -12.47
CA MET A 17 -1.22 17.87 -13.22
C MET A 17 -2.11 18.84 -12.46
N VAL A 18 -1.76 20.12 -12.45
CA VAL A 18 -2.57 21.14 -11.77
C VAL A 18 -3.17 22.07 -12.81
N PHE A 19 -4.49 22.16 -12.80
CA PHE A 19 -5.28 23.07 -13.58
C PHE A 19 -5.52 24.34 -12.77
N ASP A 20 -5.09 25.51 -13.27
CA ASP A 20 -5.22 26.80 -12.60
C ASP A 20 -6.64 27.41 -12.77
N GLY A 21 -7.68 26.61 -12.53
CA GLY A 21 -9.10 26.96 -12.61
C GLY A 21 -9.94 26.00 -11.79
N HIS A 22 -11.25 26.00 -12.00
CA HIS A 22 -12.16 25.07 -11.35
C HIS A 22 -12.87 24.19 -12.39
N PHE A 23 -12.96 22.89 -12.17
CA PHE A 23 -13.64 21.97 -13.07
C PHE A 23 -15.11 22.35 -13.30
N LYS A 24 -15.78 22.82 -12.26
CA LYS A 24 -17.19 23.27 -12.33
C LYS A 24 -17.45 24.36 -13.38
N ASP A 25 -16.42 25.15 -13.74
CA ASP A 25 -16.55 26.25 -14.72
C ASP A 25 -16.42 25.72 -16.17
N HIS A 26 -15.93 24.49 -16.34
CA HIS A 26 -15.68 23.85 -17.62
C HIS A 26 -16.57 22.63 -17.89
N ILE A 27 -17.01 21.95 -16.83
CA ILE A 27 -17.88 20.77 -16.92
C ILE A 27 -19.32 21.23 -16.64
N LEU A 28 -20.12 21.32 -17.70
CA LEU A 28 -21.52 21.72 -17.60
C LEU A 28 -22.39 20.54 -17.18
N PRO A 29 -23.05 20.56 -16.01
CA PRO A 29 -23.82 19.41 -15.49
C PRO A 29 -24.90 18.92 -16.47
N ASP A 30 -25.56 19.84 -17.18
CA ASP A 30 -26.64 19.53 -18.12
C ASP A 30 -26.16 18.99 -19.46
N ARG A 31 -24.84 18.94 -19.72
CA ARG A 31 -24.21 18.51 -20.99
C ARG A 31 -23.18 17.40 -20.82
N VAL A 32 -23.18 16.68 -19.70
CA VAL A 32 -22.23 15.59 -19.41
C VAL A 32 -22.28 14.47 -20.46
N HIS A 33 -23.43 14.27 -21.13
CA HIS A 33 -23.59 13.29 -22.22
C HIS A 33 -22.82 13.61 -23.51
N MET A 34 -22.28 14.83 -23.65
CA MET A 34 -21.43 15.27 -24.78
C MET A 34 -20.16 15.97 -24.26
N LEU A 35 -19.51 15.35 -23.27
CA LEU A 35 -18.35 15.95 -22.60
C LEU A 35 -17.15 15.97 -23.55
N ASN A 36 -16.69 17.19 -23.90
CA ASN A 36 -15.43 17.41 -24.61
C ASN A 36 -14.73 18.58 -23.93
N VAL A 37 -13.90 18.27 -22.92
CA VAL A 37 -13.23 19.27 -22.08
C VAL A 37 -11.72 19.11 -22.21
N ALA A 38 -11.01 20.23 -22.40
CA ALA A 38 -9.56 20.29 -22.40
C ALA A 38 -9.11 21.24 -21.29
N PHE A 39 -8.21 20.77 -20.47
CA PHE A 39 -7.60 21.57 -19.41
C PHE A 39 -6.16 21.92 -19.77
N LEU A 40 -5.82 23.21 -19.73
CA LEU A 40 -4.43 23.65 -19.77
C LEU A 40 -3.83 23.49 -18.37
N THR A 41 -2.86 22.59 -18.24
CA THR A 41 -2.22 22.27 -16.96
C THR A 41 -0.75 22.69 -17.00
N PRO A 42 -0.41 23.92 -16.57
CA PRO A 42 0.95 24.46 -16.68
C PRO A 42 1.95 23.77 -15.74
N ARG A 43 1.46 23.06 -14.72
CA ARG A 43 2.28 22.33 -13.75
C ARG A 43 2.04 20.83 -13.89
N LEU A 44 3.13 20.10 -14.10
CA LEU A 44 3.16 18.64 -14.15
C LEU A 44 4.26 18.13 -13.25
N LYS A 45 3.95 17.15 -12.43
CA LYS A 45 4.89 16.42 -11.58
C LYS A 45 4.69 14.93 -11.77
N ARG A 46 5.76 14.17 -11.92
CA ARG A 46 5.72 12.71 -11.92
C ARG A 46 6.39 12.20 -10.64
N GLU A 47 5.64 11.45 -9.84
CA GLU A 47 6.08 10.83 -8.61
C GLU A 47 6.21 9.32 -8.77
N PHE A 48 7.08 8.74 -7.95
CA PHE A 48 7.21 7.30 -7.80
C PHE A 48 6.14 6.81 -6.83
N GLY A 49 5.30 5.87 -7.26
CA GLY A 49 4.16 5.34 -6.52
C GLY A 49 4.02 3.84 -6.69
N GLY A 50 2.83 3.31 -6.41
CA GLY A 50 2.54 1.89 -6.40
C GLY A 50 2.77 1.26 -5.04
N CYS A 51 1.80 0.47 -4.58
CA CYS A 51 1.75 -0.03 -3.20
C CYS A 51 2.98 -0.84 -2.82
N ALA A 52 3.47 -1.76 -3.70
CA ALA A 52 4.66 -2.54 -3.37
C ALA A 52 5.90 -1.68 -3.20
N ALA A 53 6.11 -0.72 -4.08
CA ALA A 53 7.27 0.13 -4.00
C ALA A 53 7.21 1.11 -2.81
N ASN A 54 6.02 1.62 -2.46
CA ASN A 54 5.81 2.48 -1.30
C ASN A 54 6.07 1.73 0.02
N ILE A 55 5.54 0.50 0.14
CA ILE A 55 5.77 -0.37 1.29
C ILE A 55 7.26 -0.71 1.41
N ALA A 56 7.89 -1.12 0.29
CA ALA A 56 9.31 -1.46 0.23
C ALA A 56 10.20 -0.28 0.62
N TYR A 57 9.85 0.94 0.17
CA TYR A 57 10.56 2.17 0.51
C TYR A 57 10.61 2.37 2.04
N THR A 58 9.46 2.31 2.69
CA THR A 58 9.35 2.49 4.15
C THR A 58 10.05 1.37 4.92
N LEU A 59 9.84 0.12 4.50
CA LEU A 59 10.49 -1.05 5.11
C LEU A 59 12.02 -0.93 5.01
N ARG A 60 12.55 -0.54 3.83
CA ARG A 60 13.98 -0.35 3.61
C ARG A 60 14.54 0.80 4.43
N ALA A 61 13.82 1.92 4.52
CA ALA A 61 14.23 3.07 5.32
C ALA A 61 14.36 2.73 6.82
N LEU A 62 13.59 1.77 7.33
CA LEU A 62 13.72 1.21 8.68
C LEU A 62 14.89 0.22 8.82
N GLY A 63 15.55 -0.17 7.72
CA GLY A 63 16.64 -1.14 7.70
C GLY A 63 16.21 -2.57 7.41
N GLY A 64 14.97 -2.80 6.97
CA GLY A 64 14.47 -4.11 6.53
C GLY A 64 14.96 -4.52 5.15
N GLU A 65 14.60 -5.72 4.72
CA GLU A 65 15.02 -6.35 3.46
C GLU A 65 13.80 -6.66 2.57
N PRO A 66 13.22 -5.64 1.88
CA PRO A 66 12.10 -5.85 0.97
C PRO A 66 12.56 -6.51 -0.34
N VAL A 67 11.73 -7.43 -0.85
CA VAL A 67 11.84 -8.03 -2.18
C VAL A 67 10.54 -7.79 -2.92
N ILE A 68 10.57 -7.05 -4.01
CA ILE A 68 9.36 -6.69 -4.76
C ILE A 68 9.03 -7.75 -5.81
N LEU A 69 7.78 -8.21 -5.83
CA LEU A 69 7.20 -9.09 -6.84
C LEU A 69 6.23 -8.26 -7.70
N ALA A 70 6.69 -7.79 -8.86
CA ALA A 70 5.93 -6.86 -9.70
C ALA A 70 6.35 -6.92 -11.17
N THR A 71 5.64 -6.17 -12.00
CA THR A 71 6.01 -5.91 -13.38
C THR A 71 6.07 -4.41 -13.65
N VAL A 72 6.99 -4.00 -14.52
CA VAL A 72 7.10 -2.63 -15.05
C VAL A 72 7.13 -2.68 -16.57
N GLY A 73 6.77 -1.60 -17.22
CA GLY A 73 6.81 -1.47 -18.68
C GLY A 73 8.16 -0.99 -19.21
N GLN A 74 8.22 -0.74 -20.52
CA GLN A 74 9.41 -0.26 -21.26
C GLN A 74 9.97 1.06 -20.70
N ASP A 75 9.14 1.87 -20.06
CA ASP A 75 9.47 3.15 -19.40
C ASP A 75 9.87 2.99 -17.92
N GLY A 76 9.90 1.75 -17.40
CA GLY A 76 10.17 1.47 -16.00
C GLY A 76 11.65 1.51 -15.59
N ARG A 77 12.58 1.71 -16.54
CA ARG A 77 14.03 1.64 -16.25
C ARG A 77 14.47 2.64 -15.19
N GLU A 78 14.01 3.87 -15.29
CA GLU A 78 14.31 4.92 -14.31
C GLU A 78 13.86 4.52 -12.90
N TYR A 79 12.70 3.87 -12.81
CA TYR A 79 12.16 3.39 -11.53
C TYR A 79 13.03 2.27 -10.95
N LEU A 80 13.39 1.27 -11.75
CA LEU A 80 14.26 0.18 -11.29
C LEU A 80 15.62 0.69 -10.83
N ASP A 81 16.22 1.63 -11.56
CA ASP A 81 17.50 2.26 -11.19
C ASP A 81 17.37 3.02 -9.86
N ARG A 82 16.21 3.68 -9.58
CA ARG A 82 15.94 4.31 -8.30
C ARG A 82 15.84 3.27 -7.17
N LEU A 83 15.06 2.21 -7.35
CA LEU A 83 14.90 1.17 -6.34
C LEU A 83 16.23 0.50 -6.01
N THR A 84 17.08 0.26 -7.03
CA THR A 84 18.43 -0.28 -6.86
C THR A 84 19.32 0.67 -6.03
N ARG A 85 19.27 1.98 -6.30
CA ARG A 85 20.00 2.98 -5.48
C ARG A 85 19.54 3.01 -4.02
N LEU A 86 18.26 2.76 -3.79
CA LEU A 86 17.68 2.61 -2.45
C LEU A 86 17.98 1.24 -1.82
N GLN A 87 18.73 0.38 -2.51
CA GLN A 87 19.06 -0.98 -2.06
C GLN A 87 17.78 -1.83 -1.78
N ILE A 88 16.75 -1.66 -2.58
CA ILE A 88 15.54 -2.49 -2.60
C ILE A 88 15.76 -3.59 -3.64
N ASP A 89 15.53 -4.84 -3.27
CA ASP A 89 15.71 -6.00 -4.16
C ASP A 89 14.61 -6.00 -5.24
N THR A 90 15.04 -5.86 -6.50
CA THR A 90 14.21 -5.86 -7.71
C THR A 90 14.40 -7.10 -8.56
N SER A 91 15.09 -8.14 -8.06
CA SER A 91 15.39 -9.36 -8.82
C SER A 91 14.13 -10.10 -9.30
N HIS A 92 12.99 -9.86 -8.66
CA HIS A 92 11.68 -10.36 -9.05
C HIS A 92 10.76 -9.29 -9.66
N VAL A 93 11.31 -8.17 -10.13
CA VAL A 93 10.57 -7.20 -10.93
C VAL A 93 10.85 -7.44 -12.40
N ARG A 94 9.82 -7.88 -13.14
CA ARG A 94 9.95 -8.19 -14.56
C ARG A 94 9.62 -6.97 -15.42
N MET A 95 10.50 -6.61 -16.35
CA MET A 95 10.24 -5.58 -17.36
C MET A 95 9.58 -6.20 -18.59
N LEU A 96 8.47 -5.60 -19.03
CA LEU A 96 7.72 -5.96 -20.24
C LEU A 96 7.88 -4.88 -21.29
N THR A 97 8.48 -5.22 -22.44
CA THR A 97 8.86 -4.25 -23.48
C THR A 97 7.72 -3.81 -24.38
N ASP A 98 6.58 -4.51 -24.31
CA ASP A 98 5.34 -4.27 -25.07
C ASP A 98 4.26 -3.55 -24.25
N HIS A 99 4.57 -3.18 -23.00
CA HIS A 99 3.67 -2.46 -22.11
C HIS A 99 4.33 -1.17 -21.60
N TYR A 100 3.50 -0.23 -21.13
CA TYR A 100 3.95 0.86 -20.26
C TYR A 100 3.80 0.45 -18.79
N THR A 101 4.58 1.08 -17.91
CA THR A 101 4.42 0.93 -16.45
C THR A 101 3.05 1.43 -16.03
N ALA A 102 2.47 0.84 -14.99
CA ALA A 102 1.23 1.32 -14.40
C ALA A 102 1.35 2.81 -14.04
N GLN A 103 0.30 3.58 -14.32
CA GLN A 103 0.34 5.03 -14.12
C GLN A 103 -1.04 5.60 -13.77
N ALA A 104 -1.09 6.41 -12.72
CA ALA A 104 -2.21 7.29 -12.44
C ALA A 104 -1.98 8.66 -13.10
N PHE A 105 -2.92 9.12 -13.90
CA PHE A 105 -2.98 10.48 -14.44
C PHE A 105 -4.00 11.26 -13.62
N ILE A 106 -3.49 12.16 -12.77
CA ILE A 106 -4.30 12.88 -11.79
C ILE A 106 -4.30 14.35 -12.18
N THR A 107 -5.46 14.90 -12.49
CA THR A 107 -5.63 16.36 -12.68
C THR A 107 -6.37 16.92 -11.49
N THR A 108 -5.77 17.91 -10.82
CA THR A 108 -6.35 18.65 -9.69
C THR A 108 -6.73 20.05 -10.10
N ASP A 109 -7.83 20.56 -9.58
CA ASP A 109 -8.23 21.97 -9.74
C ASP A 109 -7.88 22.81 -8.49
N MET A 110 -8.18 24.11 -8.53
CA MET A 110 -7.88 25.06 -7.44
C MET A 110 -8.77 24.88 -6.19
N ALA A 111 -9.75 23.98 -6.23
CA ALA A 111 -10.58 23.58 -5.09
C ALA A 111 -10.29 22.15 -4.63
N ASP A 112 -9.11 21.61 -4.98
CA ASP A 112 -8.65 20.25 -4.66
C ASP A 112 -9.56 19.13 -5.20
N ASN A 113 -10.45 19.41 -6.18
CA ASN A 113 -11.16 18.34 -6.88
C ASN A 113 -10.18 17.61 -7.79
N GLN A 114 -10.40 16.30 -7.97
CA GLN A 114 -9.52 15.44 -8.77
C GLN A 114 -10.28 14.69 -9.84
N ILE A 115 -9.70 14.65 -11.02
CA ILE A 115 -10.09 13.72 -12.10
C ILE A 115 -8.91 12.79 -12.30
N THR A 116 -9.11 11.49 -12.06
CA THR A 116 -8.06 10.48 -12.17
C THR A 116 -8.40 9.46 -13.25
N ALA A 117 -7.44 9.21 -14.14
CA ALA A 117 -7.45 8.08 -15.05
C ALA A 117 -6.30 7.14 -14.68
N PHE A 118 -6.59 5.88 -14.41
CA PHE A 118 -5.58 4.88 -14.08
C PHE A 118 -5.34 3.94 -15.27
N HIS A 119 -4.08 3.88 -15.71
CA HIS A 119 -3.60 2.94 -16.72
C HIS A 119 -2.87 1.78 -16.02
N PRO A 120 -3.40 0.55 -16.02
CA PRO A 120 -2.77 -0.58 -15.33
C PRO A 120 -1.48 -1.08 -16.01
N GLY A 121 -1.37 -0.94 -17.34
CA GLY A 121 -0.18 -1.30 -18.09
C GLY A 121 0.38 -2.68 -17.73
N ALA A 122 1.70 -2.72 -17.52
CA ALA A 122 2.42 -3.94 -17.16
C ALA A 122 1.89 -4.60 -15.88
N MET A 123 1.31 -3.85 -14.93
CA MET A 123 0.73 -4.38 -13.70
C MET A 123 -0.32 -5.46 -13.97
N SER A 124 -1.06 -5.38 -15.08
CA SER A 124 -2.04 -6.40 -15.48
C SER A 124 -1.41 -7.78 -15.75
N GLN A 125 -0.09 -7.82 -15.98
CA GLN A 125 0.67 -9.03 -16.27
C GLN A 125 1.52 -9.50 -15.07
N ALA A 126 1.33 -8.95 -13.88
CA ALA A 126 2.13 -9.26 -12.70
C ALA A 126 2.03 -10.74 -12.26
N HIS A 127 0.97 -11.46 -12.67
CA HIS A 127 0.82 -12.90 -12.49
C HIS A 127 1.91 -13.74 -13.19
N GLN A 128 2.68 -13.14 -14.10
CA GLN A 128 3.83 -13.80 -14.75
C GLN A 128 5.09 -13.83 -13.86
N VAL A 129 5.04 -13.19 -12.69
CA VAL A 129 6.10 -13.25 -11.68
C VAL A 129 5.67 -14.25 -10.63
N SER A 130 6.53 -15.20 -10.30
CA SER A 130 6.24 -16.21 -9.27
C SER A 130 6.79 -15.82 -7.91
N VAL A 131 6.14 -16.27 -6.84
CA VAL A 131 6.61 -16.14 -5.47
C VAL A 131 7.76 -17.14 -5.26
N PRO A 132 8.99 -16.69 -4.94
CA PRO A 132 10.14 -17.59 -4.77
C PRO A 132 9.96 -18.47 -3.53
N ALA A 133 10.22 -19.78 -3.68
CA ALA A 133 10.17 -20.72 -2.57
C ALA A 133 11.35 -20.51 -1.59
N GLY A 134 11.08 -20.64 -0.28
CA GLY A 134 12.11 -20.66 0.77
C GLY A 134 12.85 -19.32 0.98
N ALA A 135 12.40 -18.25 0.39
CA ALA A 135 13.14 -16.99 0.34
C ALA A 135 12.81 -15.98 1.46
N ALA A 136 11.74 -16.19 2.23
CA ALA A 136 11.27 -15.18 3.18
C ALA A 136 10.51 -15.77 4.37
N ALA A 137 10.51 -15.04 5.47
CA ALA A 137 9.75 -15.38 6.67
C ALA A 137 8.30 -14.89 6.62
N PHE A 138 8.01 -13.85 5.83
CA PHE A 138 6.70 -13.24 5.71
C PHE A 138 6.53 -12.55 4.36
N GLY A 139 5.27 -12.42 3.91
CA GLY A 139 4.93 -11.73 2.69
C GLY A 139 3.74 -10.80 2.84
N ILE A 140 3.45 -10.03 1.78
CA ILE A 140 2.22 -9.26 1.64
C ILE A 140 1.69 -9.40 0.21
N VAL A 141 0.38 -9.57 0.08
CA VAL A 141 -0.37 -9.40 -1.16
C VAL A 141 -1.09 -8.07 -1.08
N ALA A 142 -0.47 -7.04 -1.66
CA ALA A 142 -0.97 -5.66 -1.75
C ALA A 142 -1.62 -5.42 -3.13
N PRO A 143 -2.31 -4.28 -3.35
CA PRO A 143 -2.99 -3.97 -4.61
C PRO A 143 -2.13 -4.17 -5.85
N ASN A 144 -2.64 -5.01 -6.76
CA ASN A 144 -1.98 -5.42 -8.00
C ASN A 144 -3.05 -5.82 -9.04
N GLY A 145 -2.67 -6.34 -10.20
CA GLY A 145 -3.59 -7.02 -11.09
C GLY A 145 -4.30 -8.19 -10.38
N LYS A 146 -5.60 -8.36 -10.62
CA LYS A 146 -6.44 -9.37 -9.95
C LYS A 146 -5.81 -10.77 -9.99
N ASP A 147 -5.38 -11.20 -11.19
CA ASP A 147 -4.80 -12.54 -11.37
C ASP A 147 -3.49 -12.72 -10.58
N ALA A 148 -2.70 -11.66 -10.45
CA ALA A 148 -1.49 -11.68 -9.62
C ALA A 148 -1.84 -11.79 -8.14
N MET A 149 -2.81 -11.05 -7.64
CA MET A 149 -3.22 -11.12 -6.24
C MET A 149 -3.73 -12.52 -5.89
N LEU A 150 -4.57 -13.12 -6.74
CA LEU A 150 -5.07 -14.49 -6.57
C LEU A 150 -3.95 -15.54 -6.69
N GLY A 151 -3.08 -15.38 -7.69
CA GLY A 151 -1.98 -16.31 -7.96
C GLY A 151 -0.94 -16.29 -6.86
N HIS A 152 -0.46 -15.10 -6.49
CA HIS A 152 0.56 -14.96 -5.45
C HIS A 152 0.07 -15.40 -4.07
N ALA A 153 -1.20 -15.15 -3.72
CA ALA A 153 -1.78 -15.67 -2.47
C ALA A 153 -1.71 -17.21 -2.42
N ARG A 154 -2.08 -17.89 -3.52
CA ARG A 154 -1.97 -19.36 -3.63
C ARG A 154 -0.52 -19.82 -3.55
N GLU A 155 0.42 -19.13 -4.19
CA GLU A 155 1.83 -19.47 -4.17
C GLU A 155 2.45 -19.23 -2.78
N PHE A 156 2.09 -18.15 -2.08
CA PHE A 156 2.49 -17.93 -0.68
C PHE A 156 2.05 -19.10 0.20
N LYS A 157 0.78 -19.51 0.08
CA LYS A 157 0.25 -20.67 0.81
C LYS A 157 0.98 -21.97 0.43
N ALA A 158 1.16 -22.24 -0.86
CA ALA A 158 1.84 -23.45 -1.35
C ALA A 158 3.31 -23.54 -0.88
N ASN A 159 4.00 -22.39 -0.79
CA ASN A 159 5.37 -22.26 -0.31
C ASN A 159 5.48 -22.20 1.23
N ALA A 160 4.35 -22.32 1.95
CA ALA A 160 4.27 -22.19 3.42
C ALA A 160 4.86 -20.85 3.93
N VAL A 161 4.79 -19.77 3.15
CA VAL A 161 5.18 -18.43 3.55
C VAL A 161 3.94 -17.71 4.09
N PRO A 162 3.90 -17.35 5.38
CA PRO A 162 2.79 -16.59 5.93
C PRO A 162 2.72 -15.21 5.27
N PHE A 163 1.50 -14.70 5.01
CA PHE A 163 1.34 -13.42 4.35
C PHE A 163 0.19 -12.58 4.92
N LEU A 164 0.34 -11.27 4.77
CA LEU A 164 -0.68 -10.25 5.00
C LEU A 164 -1.47 -10.04 3.71
N PHE A 165 -2.78 -10.14 3.76
CA PHE A 165 -3.66 -9.74 2.66
C PHE A 165 -4.09 -8.29 2.85
N ASP A 166 -3.73 -7.45 1.89
CA ASP A 166 -4.08 -6.03 1.81
C ASP A 166 -4.79 -5.78 0.47
N PRO A 167 -6.11 -5.92 0.39
CA PRO A 167 -6.83 -5.71 -0.86
C PRO A 167 -6.76 -4.27 -1.36
N GLY A 168 -6.71 -3.30 -0.44
CA GLY A 168 -6.67 -1.88 -0.74
C GLY A 168 -7.69 -1.48 -1.80
N GLN A 169 -7.29 -0.58 -2.69
CA GLN A 169 -8.12 -0.15 -3.83
C GLN A 169 -8.45 -1.24 -4.86
N GLY A 170 -7.84 -2.42 -4.76
CA GLY A 170 -8.15 -3.58 -5.59
C GLY A 170 -9.42 -4.32 -5.14
N LEU A 171 -9.94 -4.05 -3.95
CA LEU A 171 -11.06 -4.75 -3.36
C LEU A 171 -12.32 -4.81 -4.26
N PRO A 172 -12.69 -3.77 -5.03
CA PRO A 172 -13.82 -3.85 -5.94
C PRO A 172 -13.73 -4.93 -7.03
N MET A 173 -12.51 -5.36 -7.40
CA MET A 173 -12.28 -6.36 -8.46
C MET A 173 -12.71 -7.78 -8.07
N PHE A 174 -12.86 -8.06 -6.77
CA PHE A 174 -13.14 -9.39 -6.25
C PHE A 174 -14.63 -9.57 -5.95
N ASP A 175 -15.11 -10.79 -6.12
CA ASP A 175 -16.38 -11.21 -5.55
C ASP A 175 -16.23 -11.74 -4.11
N GLY A 176 -17.37 -12.06 -3.48
CA GLY A 176 -17.36 -12.51 -2.07
C GLY A 176 -16.71 -13.88 -1.87
N GLU A 177 -16.75 -14.78 -2.85
CA GLU A 177 -16.11 -16.10 -2.73
C GLU A 177 -14.59 -16.00 -2.83
N GLU A 178 -14.11 -15.21 -3.78
CA GLU A 178 -12.68 -14.91 -3.94
C GLU A 178 -12.10 -14.27 -2.67
N LEU A 179 -12.81 -13.28 -2.09
CA LEU A 179 -12.39 -12.61 -0.86
C LEU A 179 -12.37 -13.57 0.34
N ARG A 180 -13.41 -14.42 0.49
CA ARG A 180 -13.43 -15.43 1.54
C ARG A 180 -12.25 -16.42 1.40
N ALA A 181 -11.90 -16.82 0.18
CA ALA A 181 -10.75 -17.69 -0.07
C ALA A 181 -9.43 -16.99 0.28
N LEU A 182 -9.23 -15.74 -0.17
CA LEU A 182 -8.03 -14.95 0.13
C LEU A 182 -7.84 -14.72 1.64
N ILE A 183 -8.91 -14.38 2.38
CA ILE A 183 -8.88 -14.23 3.83
C ILE A 183 -8.50 -15.56 4.50
N SER A 184 -9.11 -16.67 4.06
CA SER A 184 -8.84 -18.00 4.66
C SER A 184 -7.43 -18.51 4.40
N ASP A 185 -6.79 -18.06 3.33
CA ASP A 185 -5.41 -18.42 2.98
C ASP A 185 -4.38 -17.50 3.65
N ALA A 186 -4.77 -16.26 4.00
CA ALA A 186 -3.90 -15.27 4.61
C ALA A 186 -3.62 -15.59 6.09
N SER A 187 -2.43 -15.17 6.56
CA SER A 187 -2.11 -15.17 7.99
C SER A 187 -2.70 -13.96 8.71
N ALA A 188 -2.87 -12.85 8.00
CA ALA A 188 -3.47 -11.63 8.51
C ALA A 188 -4.13 -10.83 7.41
N VAL A 189 -5.00 -9.89 7.79
CA VAL A 189 -5.65 -8.93 6.89
C VAL A 189 -5.39 -7.52 7.39
N ALA A 190 -5.08 -6.59 6.48
CA ALA A 190 -4.98 -5.17 6.80
C ALA A 190 -5.81 -4.35 5.80
N VAL A 191 -6.70 -3.52 6.32
CA VAL A 191 -7.64 -2.68 5.56
C VAL A 191 -7.80 -1.32 6.25
N ASN A 192 -8.34 -0.33 5.54
CA ASN A 192 -8.89 0.85 6.21
C ASN A 192 -10.38 0.61 6.56
N ASP A 193 -11.01 1.58 7.25
CA ASP A 193 -12.40 1.49 7.69
C ASP A 193 -13.40 1.36 6.53
N TYR A 194 -13.18 2.07 5.42
CA TYR A 194 -14.00 1.96 4.22
C TYR A 194 -13.85 0.58 3.55
N GLU A 195 -12.61 0.10 3.43
CA GLU A 195 -12.30 -1.22 2.89
C GLU A 195 -12.85 -2.33 3.80
N ALA A 196 -12.81 -2.16 5.13
CA ALA A 196 -13.40 -3.11 6.09
C ALA A 196 -14.92 -3.24 5.91
N SER A 197 -15.61 -2.11 5.72
CA SER A 197 -17.04 -2.12 5.43
C SER A 197 -17.35 -2.85 4.12
N MET A 198 -16.63 -2.50 3.03
CA MET A 198 -16.81 -3.15 1.74
C MET A 198 -16.48 -4.66 1.80
N LEU A 199 -15.43 -5.03 2.54
CA LEU A 199 -15.05 -6.42 2.75
C LEU A 199 -16.16 -7.19 3.47
N SER A 200 -16.76 -6.58 4.51
CA SER A 200 -17.90 -7.15 5.24
C SER A 200 -19.13 -7.33 4.34
N ASP A 201 -19.46 -6.31 3.55
CA ASP A 201 -20.61 -6.36 2.63
C ASP A 201 -20.45 -7.48 1.59
N LYS A 202 -19.25 -7.61 0.99
CA LYS A 202 -18.98 -8.61 -0.04
C LYS A 202 -18.86 -10.04 0.50
N THR A 203 -18.25 -10.21 1.67
CA THR A 203 -18.03 -11.54 2.25
C THR A 203 -19.22 -12.04 3.06
N GLY A 204 -20.06 -11.14 3.59
CA GLY A 204 -21.07 -11.42 4.59
C GLY A 204 -20.50 -11.68 5.99
N TRP A 205 -19.20 -11.36 6.22
CA TRP A 205 -18.52 -11.52 7.50
C TRP A 205 -18.24 -10.15 8.12
N ASN A 206 -18.60 -9.95 9.37
CA ASN A 206 -18.20 -8.77 10.13
C ASN A 206 -16.72 -8.83 10.56
N GLU A 207 -16.17 -7.73 11.11
CA GLU A 207 -14.77 -7.65 11.52
C GLU A 207 -14.37 -8.77 12.51
N ALA A 208 -15.22 -9.11 13.48
CA ALA A 208 -14.93 -10.18 14.44
C ALA A 208 -14.91 -11.57 13.78
N GLU A 209 -15.79 -11.80 12.81
CA GLU A 209 -15.81 -13.05 12.05
C GLU A 209 -14.59 -13.18 11.11
N ILE A 210 -14.13 -12.07 10.53
CA ILE A 210 -12.87 -12.02 9.75
C ILE A 210 -11.70 -12.28 10.68
N ALA A 211 -11.63 -11.58 11.83
CA ALA A 211 -10.57 -11.76 12.82
C ALA A 211 -10.47 -13.20 13.33
N GLY A 212 -11.59 -13.89 13.48
CA GLY A 212 -11.62 -15.31 13.89
C GLY A 212 -11.08 -16.30 12.84
N ARG A 213 -10.76 -15.83 11.61
CA ARG A 213 -10.23 -16.66 10.51
C ARG A 213 -8.76 -16.45 10.23
N VAL A 214 -8.17 -15.41 10.79
CA VAL A 214 -6.77 -15.03 10.61
C VAL A 214 -6.09 -14.84 11.96
N LYS A 215 -4.76 -14.83 12.00
CA LYS A 215 -4.00 -14.57 13.24
C LYS A 215 -4.13 -13.12 13.68
N ALA A 216 -4.30 -12.18 12.73
CA ALA A 216 -4.55 -10.79 13.06
C ALA A 216 -5.38 -10.09 11.96
N LEU A 217 -6.30 -9.20 12.39
CA LEU A 217 -6.97 -8.24 11.53
C LEU A 217 -6.57 -6.83 11.98
N ILE A 218 -6.10 -6.02 11.05
CA ILE A 218 -5.74 -4.63 11.29
C ILE A 218 -6.71 -3.73 10.51
N VAL A 219 -7.44 -2.86 11.21
CA VAL A 219 -8.33 -1.87 10.59
C VAL A 219 -7.83 -0.47 10.93
N THR A 220 -7.26 0.23 9.95
CA THR A 220 -6.79 1.61 10.11
C THR A 220 -7.94 2.60 9.96
N ARG A 221 -7.99 3.64 10.84
CA ARG A 221 -9.08 4.61 10.94
C ARG A 221 -8.56 6.06 10.90
N GLY A 222 -7.54 6.31 10.10
CA GLY A 222 -6.91 7.63 9.96
C GLY A 222 -6.51 8.25 11.30
N ALA A 223 -6.99 9.44 11.60
CA ALA A 223 -6.71 10.16 12.85
C ALA A 223 -7.21 9.45 14.12
N GLN A 224 -8.12 8.48 14.00
CA GLN A 224 -8.60 7.67 15.12
C GLN A 224 -7.65 6.50 15.45
N GLY A 225 -6.58 6.32 14.67
CA GLY A 225 -5.60 5.25 14.88
C GLY A 225 -5.96 3.96 14.17
N SER A 226 -5.84 2.82 14.83
CA SER A 226 -6.19 1.51 14.26
C SER A 226 -6.74 0.56 15.32
N GLN A 227 -7.56 -0.38 14.88
CA GLN A 227 -7.98 -1.54 15.65
C GLN A 227 -7.15 -2.74 15.20
N VAL A 228 -6.60 -3.46 16.16
CA VAL A 228 -5.77 -4.65 15.96
C VAL A 228 -6.41 -5.81 16.70
N TRP A 229 -6.95 -6.75 15.95
CA TRP A 229 -7.51 -7.98 16.47
C TRP A 229 -6.44 -9.07 16.45
N VAL A 230 -6.22 -9.72 17.57
CA VAL A 230 -5.28 -10.85 17.70
C VAL A 230 -5.96 -11.91 18.57
N ASP A 231 -6.03 -13.14 18.08
CA ASP A 231 -6.64 -14.27 18.79
C ASP A 231 -8.07 -13.96 19.30
N GLY A 232 -8.82 -13.14 18.57
CA GLY A 232 -10.20 -12.74 18.91
C GLY A 232 -10.31 -11.50 19.80
N ASP A 233 -9.22 -11.00 20.38
CA ASP A 233 -9.19 -9.80 21.20
C ASP A 233 -8.86 -8.56 20.35
N CYS A 234 -9.69 -7.50 20.51
CA CYS A 234 -9.50 -6.23 19.80
C CYS A 234 -8.80 -5.20 20.71
N GLN A 235 -7.69 -4.68 20.24
CA GLN A 235 -6.98 -3.56 20.88
C GLN A 235 -7.00 -2.32 19.99
N THR A 236 -7.31 -1.17 20.57
CA THR A 236 -7.22 0.12 19.86
C THR A 236 -5.82 0.70 20.05
N ILE A 237 -5.18 1.03 18.92
CA ILE A 237 -3.90 1.73 18.86
C ILE A 237 -4.19 3.18 18.49
N ALA A 238 -3.88 4.11 19.38
CA ALA A 238 -4.02 5.54 19.09
C ALA A 238 -3.13 5.95 17.91
N ALA A 239 -3.60 6.91 17.09
CA ALA A 239 -2.77 7.47 16.04
C ALA A 239 -1.54 8.17 16.65
N ALA A 240 -0.37 7.96 16.07
CA ALA A 240 0.82 8.71 16.45
C ALA A 240 0.62 10.20 16.12
N PRO A 241 1.06 11.12 17.00
CA PRO A 241 0.90 12.56 16.78
C PRO A 241 1.61 13.03 15.51
N ILE A 242 0.96 13.93 14.77
CA ILE A 242 1.50 14.60 13.59
C ILE A 242 1.69 16.08 13.87
N ARG A 243 2.61 16.72 13.14
CA ARG A 243 2.81 18.17 13.17
C ARG A 243 1.83 18.88 12.23
N GLU A 244 1.73 18.36 11.01
CA GLU A 244 0.88 18.89 9.96
C GLU A 244 0.52 17.78 8.98
N ALA A 245 -0.72 17.77 8.48
CA ALA A 245 -1.15 16.86 7.44
C ALA A 245 -0.96 17.51 6.08
N LEU A 246 0.07 17.10 5.33
CA LEU A 246 0.40 17.67 4.02
C LEU A 246 -0.12 16.80 2.87
N ASP A 247 0.05 15.47 2.96
CA ASP A 247 -0.34 14.58 1.87
C ASP A 247 -0.67 13.17 2.41
N PRO A 248 -1.93 12.72 2.29
CA PRO A 248 -2.34 11.39 2.77
C PRO A 248 -1.91 10.24 1.86
N THR A 249 -1.42 10.52 0.64
CA THR A 249 -1.04 9.49 -0.34
C THR A 249 0.07 8.59 0.21
N GLY A 250 -0.14 7.27 0.21
CA GLY A 250 0.85 6.31 0.69
C GLY A 250 0.98 6.19 2.22
N CYS A 251 0.12 6.86 3.03
CA CYS A 251 0.13 6.67 4.49
C CYS A 251 -0.19 5.23 4.88
N GLY A 252 -1.14 4.59 4.19
CA GLY A 252 -1.44 3.17 4.36
C GLY A 252 -0.24 2.28 4.03
N ASP A 253 0.46 2.56 2.94
CA ASP A 253 1.67 1.83 2.55
C ASP A 253 2.80 2.01 3.56
N ALA A 254 2.98 3.23 4.09
CA ALA A 254 3.96 3.49 5.14
C ALA A 254 3.61 2.76 6.45
N TYR A 255 2.33 2.69 6.80
CA TYR A 255 1.85 1.88 7.93
C TYR A 255 2.20 0.40 7.70
N ARG A 256 1.91 -0.17 6.51
CA ARG A 256 2.26 -1.57 6.16
C ARG A 256 3.76 -1.79 6.22
N GLY A 257 4.56 -0.84 5.73
CA GLY A 257 6.02 -0.89 5.81
C GLY A 257 6.55 -0.99 7.25
N GLY A 258 5.99 -0.18 8.16
CA GLY A 258 6.31 -0.23 9.59
C GLY A 258 5.85 -1.51 10.27
N LEU A 259 4.61 -1.96 9.98
CA LEU A 259 4.05 -3.21 10.46
C LEU A 259 4.92 -4.42 10.06
N LEU A 260 5.24 -4.52 8.77
CA LEU A 260 6.06 -5.61 8.22
C LEU A 260 7.50 -5.58 8.77
N TYR A 261 8.07 -4.40 9.00
CA TYR A 261 9.35 -4.30 9.70
C TYR A 261 9.27 -4.90 11.10
N GLY A 262 8.26 -4.55 11.89
CA GLY A 262 8.07 -5.13 13.23
C GLY A 262 7.94 -6.65 13.18
N LEU A 263 7.13 -7.17 12.25
CA LEU A 263 6.97 -8.63 12.05
C LEU A 263 8.27 -9.30 11.62
N SER A 264 9.11 -8.65 10.79
CA SER A 264 10.44 -9.17 10.43
C SER A 264 11.41 -9.24 11.60
N GLN A 265 11.14 -8.50 12.67
CA GLN A 265 11.89 -8.55 13.92
C GLN A 265 11.22 -9.45 14.98
N GLU A 266 10.26 -10.28 14.56
CA GLU A 266 9.51 -11.20 15.44
C GLU A 266 8.71 -10.48 16.55
N TRP A 267 8.32 -9.22 16.32
CA TRP A 267 7.48 -8.50 17.27
C TRP A 267 6.03 -9.00 17.19
N ASP A 268 5.31 -8.84 18.31
CA ASP A 268 3.88 -9.05 18.33
C ASP A 268 3.15 -8.02 17.43
N TRP A 269 1.91 -8.33 17.05
CA TRP A 269 1.11 -7.53 16.13
C TRP A 269 0.83 -6.12 16.64
N VAL A 270 0.62 -5.97 17.95
CA VAL A 270 0.31 -4.68 18.59
C VAL A 270 1.52 -3.76 18.54
N ARG A 271 2.71 -4.27 18.89
CA ARG A 271 3.97 -3.52 18.82
C ARG A 271 4.31 -3.16 17.37
N ALA A 272 4.13 -4.09 16.43
CA ALA A 272 4.34 -3.84 15.03
C ALA A 272 3.36 -2.79 14.46
N ALA A 273 2.08 -2.82 14.86
CA ALA A 273 1.06 -1.85 14.47
C ALA A 273 1.35 -0.43 15.02
N ARG A 274 1.89 -0.33 16.23
CA ARG A 274 2.36 0.97 16.78
C ARG A 274 3.45 1.59 15.93
N LEU A 275 4.42 0.78 15.47
CA LEU A 275 5.44 1.26 14.53
C LEU A 275 4.80 1.67 13.19
N GLY A 276 3.85 0.89 12.69
CA GLY A 276 3.05 1.24 11.50
C GLY A 276 2.39 2.61 11.63
N SER A 277 1.76 2.89 12.77
CA SER A 277 1.13 4.18 13.04
C SER A 277 2.14 5.34 13.05
N VAL A 278 3.33 5.14 13.63
CA VAL A 278 4.42 6.15 13.59
C VAL A 278 4.88 6.41 12.15
N MET A 279 5.01 5.37 11.33
CA MET A 279 5.43 5.52 9.94
C MET A 279 4.38 6.24 9.09
N GLY A 280 3.08 5.94 9.28
CA GLY A 280 1.99 6.69 8.67
C GLY A 280 1.99 8.17 9.07
N ALA A 281 2.24 8.47 10.35
CA ALA A 281 2.36 9.84 10.87
C ALA A 281 3.57 10.60 10.29
N ILE A 282 4.72 9.94 10.12
CA ILE A 282 5.89 10.56 9.47
C ILE A 282 5.59 10.83 8.00
N LYS A 283 4.93 9.89 7.32
CA LYS A 283 4.64 10.02 5.89
C LYS A 283 3.66 11.16 5.58
N ILE A 284 2.59 11.33 6.36
CA ILE A 284 1.57 12.37 6.10
C ILE A 284 2.14 13.80 6.15
N GLU A 285 3.25 14.00 6.85
CA GLU A 285 3.98 15.26 6.96
C GLU A 285 4.87 15.56 5.72
N GLN A 286 4.84 14.71 4.68
CA GLN A 286 5.69 14.84 3.50
C GLN A 286 4.88 14.65 2.22
N GLN A 287 5.21 15.42 1.18
CA GLN A 287 4.62 15.29 -0.16
C GLN A 287 5.14 14.04 -0.87
N GLY A 288 4.23 13.31 -1.55
CA GLY A 288 4.56 12.09 -2.31
C GLY A 288 4.76 10.85 -1.43
N ALA A 289 4.53 9.68 -2.00
CA ALA A 289 4.51 8.42 -1.24
C ALA A 289 5.90 7.90 -0.82
N GLN A 290 6.97 8.32 -1.52
CA GLN A 290 8.35 7.84 -1.33
C GLN A 290 9.35 8.97 -1.10
N ASN A 291 8.95 10.06 -0.47
CA ASN A 291 9.80 11.24 -0.24
C ASN A 291 10.09 11.49 1.25
N HIS A 292 9.43 10.74 2.14
CA HIS A 292 9.68 10.86 3.58
C HIS A 292 11.07 10.29 3.94
N THR A 293 11.79 11.06 4.75
CA THR A 293 13.08 10.64 5.30
C THR A 293 12.92 10.32 6.77
N ILE A 294 13.60 9.28 7.24
CA ILE A 294 13.58 8.87 8.63
C ILE A 294 14.99 8.66 9.17
N SER A 295 15.15 8.89 10.48
CA SER A 295 16.24 8.34 11.26
C SER A 295 15.69 7.42 12.34
N ARG A 296 16.45 6.42 12.74
CA ARG A 296 16.03 5.50 13.83
C ARG A 296 15.71 6.26 15.12
N ASP A 297 16.47 7.30 15.43
CA ASP A 297 16.25 8.12 16.63
C ASP A 297 14.95 8.94 16.55
N ASP A 298 14.61 9.50 15.37
CA ASP A 298 13.35 10.22 15.22
C ASP A 298 12.13 9.29 15.32
N VAL A 299 12.20 8.12 14.70
CA VAL A 299 11.17 7.08 14.83
C VAL A 299 11.03 6.64 16.28
N ALA A 300 12.15 6.36 16.98
CA ALA A 300 12.12 5.93 18.37
C ALA A 300 11.52 7.01 19.30
N ARG A 301 11.90 8.27 19.10
CA ARG A 301 11.38 9.41 19.87
C ARG A 301 9.87 9.59 19.64
N ARG A 302 9.39 9.52 18.38
CA ARG A 302 7.97 9.63 18.06
C ARG A 302 7.17 8.45 18.61
N HIS A 303 7.73 7.25 18.56
CA HIS A 303 7.11 6.06 19.15
C HIS A 303 6.99 6.19 20.68
N GLU A 304 8.05 6.66 21.35
CA GLU A 304 8.04 6.92 22.79
C GLU A 304 7.02 8.02 23.15
N GLN A 305 6.94 9.09 22.36
CA GLN A 305 5.95 10.15 22.54
C GLN A 305 4.50 9.63 22.40
N ALA A 306 4.25 8.73 21.45
CA ALA A 306 2.91 8.21 21.20
C ALA A 306 2.49 7.13 22.21
N TYR A 307 3.41 6.28 22.64
CA TYR A 307 3.09 5.02 23.35
C TYR A 307 3.88 4.82 24.64
N ALA A 308 4.64 5.83 25.10
CA ALA A 308 5.46 5.81 26.33
C ALA A 308 6.50 4.67 26.38
N VAL A 309 6.89 4.12 25.22
CA VAL A 309 7.89 3.06 25.09
C VAL A 309 8.68 3.24 23.79
N ARG A 310 9.96 2.93 23.79
CA ARG A 310 10.78 2.89 22.57
C ARG A 310 10.58 1.58 21.84
N PRO A 311 10.64 1.58 20.49
CA PRO A 311 10.44 0.35 19.71
C PRO A 311 11.67 -0.55 19.70
N TRP A 312 12.88 0.01 19.95
CA TRP A 312 14.18 -0.67 20.06
C TRP A 312 15.07 0.01 21.11
#